data_a26a7ac7e792f109c6fbbe0a60561cc8
#
_entry.id   a26a7ac7e792f109c6fbbe0a60561cc8
#
_cell.length_a   1.000
_cell.length_b   1.000
_cell.length_c   1.000
_cell.angle_alpha   90.00
_cell.angle_beta   90.00
_cell.angle_gamma   90.00
#
_symmetry.space_group_name_H-M   'P 1'
#
loop_
_entity.id
_entity.type
_entity.pdbx_description
1 polymer ?
#
loop_
_entity_poly.entity_id
_entity_poly.type
_entity_poly.pdbx_seq_one_letter_code
_entity_poly.pdbx_strand_id
1 'polypeptide(L)'
;MIQLGLVKAKDGAYWLDNPQATRYFWAPNGYNLKSGEGYFQNVWVLFNQAVYGFTDHFSGGVGVMPLFLFGGTATPAWLMAKFSVPVVENKFNLGAGALMGTVIGEDNTGFGILYGISTFGSKDKNLNIGLGWGFAGGEMARNPTVNISGMIRTGAKGYFITENYFIGTSDIFVVITMLGGRSIIRRVGLDYGVVLPFSSDMDGFVAAPWLGLTIPFGEKIN
;
A
#
# COMPACT_ATOMS: atom_id res chain seq x y z
N MET A 1 0.48 18.09 24.05
CA MET A 1 -0.30 18.95 23.13
C MET A 1 -0.47 18.14 21.84
N ILE A 2 -1.67 17.69 21.47
CA ILE A 2 -1.91 16.91 20.25
C ILE A 2 -1.98 17.91 19.13
N GLN A 3 -0.92 18.04 18.31
CA GLN A 3 -0.98 18.80 17.08
C GLN A 3 -1.96 18.11 16.13
N LEU A 4 -3.11 18.75 15.91
CA LEU A 4 -4.04 18.40 14.85
C LEU A 4 -3.30 18.60 13.52
N GLY A 5 -3.16 17.53 12.71
CA GLY A 5 -2.60 17.63 11.36
C GLY A 5 -3.28 18.78 10.59
N LEU A 6 -2.55 19.40 9.68
CA LEU A 6 -3.00 20.57 8.92
C LEU A 6 -4.44 20.41 8.42
N VAL A 7 -5.30 21.21 9.00
CA VAL A 7 -6.72 21.23 8.68
C VAL A 7 -6.95 22.42 7.77
N LYS A 8 -7.20 22.17 6.49
CA LYS A 8 -7.63 23.23 5.57
C LYS A 8 -9.14 23.43 5.73
N ALA A 9 -9.56 24.62 6.14
CA ALA A 9 -10.98 24.99 6.08
C ALA A 9 -11.33 25.34 4.62
N LYS A 10 -12.24 24.58 4.01
CA LYS A 10 -12.75 24.82 2.67
C LYS A 10 -14.26 24.55 2.69
N ASP A 11 -15.05 25.48 2.17
CA ASP A 11 -16.51 25.37 2.05
C ASP A 11 -17.20 25.04 3.39
N GLY A 12 -16.71 25.61 4.51
CA GLY A 12 -17.25 25.40 5.85
C GLY A 12 -16.92 24.03 6.48
N ALA A 13 -16.12 23.20 5.81
CA ALA A 13 -15.69 21.89 6.30
C ALA A 13 -14.17 21.84 6.56
N TYR A 14 -13.78 21.07 7.55
CA TYR A 14 -12.37 20.78 7.83
C TYR A 14 -11.88 19.62 6.99
N TRP A 15 -10.95 19.89 6.09
CA TRP A 15 -10.33 18.92 5.20
C TRP A 15 -9.11 18.30 5.88
N LEU A 16 -9.24 17.03 6.28
CA LEU A 16 -8.17 16.28 6.94
C LEU A 16 -7.19 15.73 5.91
N ASP A 17 -5.91 15.74 6.24
CA ASP A 17 -4.89 15.09 5.42
C ASP A 17 -5.09 13.59 5.34
N ASN A 18 -4.76 13.01 4.18
CA ASN A 18 -4.76 11.57 4.01
C ASN A 18 -3.61 10.94 4.83
N PRO A 19 -3.90 10.11 5.83
CA PRO A 19 -2.86 9.51 6.68
C PRO A 19 -1.99 8.49 5.95
N GLN A 20 -2.41 8.07 4.74
CA GLN A 20 -1.73 7.07 3.92
C GLN A 20 -1.70 7.50 2.44
N ALA A 21 -1.29 8.73 2.17
CA ALA A 21 -1.26 9.29 0.81
C ALA A 21 -0.21 8.62 -0.10
N THR A 22 0.69 7.80 0.45
CA THR A 22 1.80 7.12 -0.25
C THR A 22 1.45 5.72 -0.76
N ARG A 23 0.18 5.31 -0.59
CA ARG A 23 -0.29 3.94 -0.85
C ARG A 23 -1.79 3.93 -1.13
N TYR A 24 -2.22 2.94 -1.91
CA TYR A 24 -3.64 2.61 -2.08
C TYR A 24 -4.11 1.69 -0.93
N PHE A 25 -4.68 0.55 -1.21
CA PHE A 25 -4.96 -0.44 -0.17
C PHE A 25 -3.68 -1.15 0.28
N TRP A 26 -2.96 -1.71 -0.68
CA TRP A 26 -1.70 -2.42 -0.47
C TRP A 26 -0.55 -1.85 -1.31
N ALA A 27 -0.79 -1.57 -2.61
CA ALA A 27 0.22 -1.08 -3.53
C ALA A 27 0.73 0.31 -3.15
N PRO A 28 2.05 0.53 -3.16
CA PRO A 28 2.63 1.86 -3.03
C PRO A 28 2.37 2.70 -4.29
N ASN A 29 2.39 4.01 -4.12
CA ASN A 29 2.45 4.97 -5.22
C ASN A 29 3.77 5.77 -5.19
N GLY A 30 3.97 6.65 -6.17
CA GLY A 30 5.19 7.46 -6.33
C GLY A 30 5.35 8.60 -5.32
N TYR A 31 4.42 8.80 -4.38
CA TYR A 31 4.61 9.72 -3.28
C TYR A 31 5.37 9.05 -2.14
N ASN A 32 6.24 9.80 -1.45
CA ASN A 32 6.95 9.33 -0.26
C ASN A 32 6.40 9.97 1.02
N LEU A 33 6.68 9.33 2.15
CA LEU A 33 6.59 9.96 3.46
C LEU A 33 7.66 11.04 3.53
N LYS A 34 7.38 12.12 4.24
CA LYS A 34 8.40 13.10 4.60
C LYS A 34 9.33 12.54 5.67
N SER A 35 10.53 13.10 5.78
CA SER A 35 11.43 12.77 6.88
C SER A 35 10.72 12.96 8.22
N GLY A 36 10.80 11.95 9.08
CA GLY A 36 10.12 11.97 10.39
C GLY A 36 8.65 11.50 10.40
N GLU A 37 8.00 11.38 9.23
CA GLU A 37 6.64 10.85 9.15
C GLU A 37 6.64 9.32 9.14
N GLY A 38 5.62 8.71 9.72
CA GLY A 38 5.41 7.27 9.66
C GLY A 38 3.94 6.90 9.79
N TYR A 39 3.65 5.66 9.53
CA TYR A 39 2.34 5.07 9.84
C TYR A 39 2.47 3.60 10.23
N PHE A 40 1.54 3.18 11.08
CA PHE A 40 1.23 1.78 11.33
C PHE A 40 -0.02 1.42 10.53
N GLN A 41 0.02 0.30 9.81
CA GLN A 41 -1.12 -0.25 9.08
C GLN A 41 -1.43 -1.65 9.57
N ASN A 42 -2.71 -1.90 9.85
CA ASN A 42 -3.26 -3.23 10.09
C ASN A 42 -4.26 -3.55 8.99
N VAL A 43 -4.17 -4.75 8.41
CA VAL A 43 -5.13 -5.26 7.43
C VAL A 43 -5.64 -6.61 7.90
N TRP A 44 -6.96 -6.78 7.92
CA TRP A 44 -7.67 -7.99 8.37
C TRP A 44 -7.25 -8.50 9.75
N VAL A 45 -6.74 -7.62 10.63
CA VAL A 45 -6.12 -7.99 11.92
C VAL A 45 -4.82 -8.79 11.75
N LEU A 46 -4.62 -9.46 10.62
CA LEU A 46 -3.52 -10.39 10.35
C LEU A 46 -2.23 -9.68 9.94
N PHE A 47 -2.31 -8.78 8.94
CA PHE A 47 -1.13 -8.12 8.38
C PHE A 47 -0.86 -6.83 9.14
N ASN A 48 0.24 -6.78 9.84
CA ASN A 48 0.66 -5.60 10.59
C ASN A 48 1.98 -5.09 10.03
N GLN A 49 2.04 -3.80 9.73
CA GLN A 49 3.27 -3.18 9.23
C GLN A 49 3.43 -1.75 9.71
N ALA A 50 4.67 -1.36 9.93
CA ALA A 50 5.07 0.00 10.24
C ALA A 50 6.03 0.50 9.16
N VAL A 51 5.79 1.72 8.68
CA VAL A 51 6.62 2.37 7.65
C VAL A 51 7.03 3.75 8.14
N TYR A 52 8.29 4.12 7.89
CA TYR A 52 8.88 5.38 8.31
C TYR A 52 9.64 6.05 7.17
N GLY A 53 9.50 7.36 7.04
CA GLY A 53 10.25 8.21 6.12
C GLY A 53 11.57 8.62 6.74
N PHE A 54 12.68 8.05 6.28
CA PHE A 54 14.03 8.42 6.72
C PHE A 54 14.49 9.73 6.08
N THR A 55 14.06 9.94 4.83
CA THR A 55 14.23 11.19 4.10
C THR A 55 12.95 11.49 3.30
N ASP A 56 12.88 12.66 2.69
CA ASP A 56 11.73 13.01 1.82
C ASP A 56 11.59 12.11 0.59
N HIS A 57 12.64 11.33 0.27
CA HIS A 57 12.69 10.47 -0.91
C HIS A 57 12.84 8.99 -0.59
N PHE A 58 13.20 8.63 0.65
CA PHE A 58 13.41 7.25 1.05
C PHE A 58 12.58 6.90 2.28
N SER A 59 11.85 5.81 2.19
CA SER A 59 11.09 5.22 3.30
C SER A 59 11.36 3.72 3.38
N GLY A 60 11.33 3.21 4.60
CA GLY A 60 11.45 1.79 4.88
C GLY A 60 10.44 1.35 5.91
N GLY A 61 10.23 0.05 6.00
CA GLY A 61 9.26 -0.49 6.93
C GLY A 61 9.46 -1.97 7.19
N VAL A 62 8.76 -2.43 8.21
CA VAL A 62 8.73 -3.82 8.65
C VAL A 62 7.30 -4.28 8.77
N GLY A 63 7.05 -5.56 8.51
CA GLY A 63 5.74 -6.15 8.69
C GLY A 63 5.81 -7.57 9.19
N VAL A 64 4.74 -8.03 9.81
CA VAL A 64 4.61 -9.36 10.40
C VAL A 64 3.14 -9.78 10.48
N MET A 65 2.90 -11.08 10.50
CA MET A 65 1.59 -11.67 10.82
C MET A 65 1.62 -12.23 12.25
N PRO A 66 1.38 -11.41 13.30
CA PRO A 66 1.64 -11.78 14.68
C PRO A 66 0.75 -12.91 15.20
N LEU A 67 -0.40 -13.17 14.58
CA LEU A 67 -1.30 -14.25 14.98
C LEU A 67 -0.60 -15.62 14.96
N PHE A 68 0.31 -15.84 14.01
CA PHE A 68 1.08 -17.07 13.90
C PHE A 68 2.15 -17.21 14.99
N LEU A 69 2.69 -16.09 15.50
CA LEU A 69 3.62 -16.10 16.64
C LEU A 69 2.98 -16.71 17.89
N PHE A 70 1.72 -16.35 18.17
CA PHE A 70 1.00 -16.86 19.34
C PHE A 70 0.54 -18.31 19.17
N GLY A 71 0.42 -18.78 17.93
CA GLY A 71 0.07 -20.16 17.61
C GLY A 71 1.27 -21.13 17.64
N GLY A 72 2.50 -20.62 17.83
CA GLY A 72 3.73 -21.44 17.75
C GLY A 72 4.00 -22.01 16.37
N THR A 73 3.45 -21.37 15.34
CA THR A 73 3.55 -21.77 13.93
C THR A 73 4.48 -20.83 13.15
N ALA A 74 4.86 -21.26 11.96
CA ALA A 74 5.66 -20.50 11.01
C ALA A 74 5.08 -19.09 10.77
N THR A 75 5.87 -18.03 11.00
CA THR A 75 5.40 -16.66 11.04
C THR A 75 5.95 -15.84 9.87
N PRO A 76 5.12 -15.40 8.90
CA PRO A 76 5.55 -14.48 7.86
C PRO A 76 5.99 -13.13 8.42
N ALA A 77 7.19 -12.68 8.00
CA ALA A 77 7.72 -11.36 8.31
C ALA A 77 8.40 -10.78 7.07
N TRP A 78 8.35 -9.45 6.92
CA TRP A 78 8.92 -8.78 5.74
C TRP A 78 9.50 -7.41 6.06
N LEU A 79 10.43 -7.00 5.21
CA LEU A 79 11.00 -5.67 5.15
C LEU A 79 10.53 -4.97 3.88
N MET A 80 10.42 -3.67 3.93
CA MET A 80 10.06 -2.83 2.80
C MET A 80 11.04 -1.68 2.67
N ALA A 81 11.40 -1.37 1.44
CA ALA A 81 12.18 -0.18 1.09
C ALA A 81 11.56 0.47 -0.14
N LYS A 82 11.43 1.79 -0.13
CA LYS A 82 10.95 2.56 -1.27
C LYS A 82 11.72 3.86 -1.41
N PHE A 83 12.17 4.11 -2.63
CA PHE A 83 12.73 5.38 -3.06
C PHE A 83 11.77 6.01 -4.07
N SER A 84 11.50 7.31 -3.96
CA SER A 84 10.67 8.02 -4.92
C SER A 84 11.01 9.50 -5.01
N VAL A 85 10.85 10.04 -6.22
CA VAL A 85 11.17 11.43 -6.53
C VAL A 85 10.03 12.09 -7.32
N PRO A 86 9.68 13.34 -7.02
CA PRO A 86 8.83 14.13 -7.89
C PRO A 86 9.64 14.52 -9.15
N VAL A 87 9.15 14.11 -10.32
CA VAL A 87 9.67 14.59 -11.62
C VAL A 87 9.04 15.92 -11.97
N VAL A 88 7.73 16.04 -11.72
CA VAL A 88 6.98 17.29 -11.78
C VAL A 88 6.11 17.36 -10.53
N GLU A 89 6.37 18.35 -9.70
CA GLU A 89 5.71 18.49 -8.40
C GLU A 89 4.18 18.48 -8.53
N ASN A 90 3.52 17.64 -7.71
CA ASN A 90 2.06 17.43 -7.69
C ASN A 90 1.43 16.97 -9.03
N LYS A 91 2.24 16.52 -10.01
CA LYS A 91 1.75 16.03 -11.30
C LYS A 91 2.32 14.68 -11.71
N PHE A 92 3.61 14.44 -11.46
CA PHE A 92 4.26 13.21 -11.87
C PHE A 92 5.39 12.83 -10.92
N ASN A 93 5.33 11.60 -10.42
CA ASN A 93 6.32 11.03 -9.51
C ASN A 93 6.77 9.68 -10.02
N LEU A 94 8.05 9.39 -9.89
CA LEU A 94 8.63 8.07 -10.13
C LEU A 94 9.07 7.47 -8.80
N GLY A 95 8.97 6.16 -8.69
CA GLY A 95 9.46 5.43 -7.55
C GLY A 95 9.88 4.02 -7.89
N ALA A 96 10.71 3.47 -7.05
CA ALA A 96 11.09 2.06 -7.08
C ALA A 96 11.22 1.55 -5.66
N GLY A 97 11.08 0.24 -5.48
CA GLY A 97 11.20 -0.34 -4.16
C GLY A 97 11.26 -1.85 -4.17
N ALA A 98 11.36 -2.38 -2.96
CA ALA A 98 11.36 -3.81 -2.71
C ALA A 98 10.53 -4.13 -1.46
N LEU A 99 9.88 -5.28 -1.49
CA LEU A 99 9.40 -6.00 -0.32
C LEU A 99 10.12 -7.32 -0.31
N MET A 100 10.74 -7.68 0.80
CA MET A 100 11.45 -8.94 1.00
C MET A 100 11.01 -9.55 2.32
N GLY A 101 10.63 -10.80 2.30
CA GLY A 101 10.13 -11.51 3.47
C GLY A 101 10.61 -12.95 3.54
N THR A 102 10.34 -13.53 4.68
CA THR A 102 10.56 -14.94 4.96
C THR A 102 9.50 -15.44 5.93
N VAL A 103 9.39 -16.75 6.05
CA VAL A 103 8.56 -17.37 7.08
C VAL A 103 9.47 -17.85 8.20
N ILE A 104 9.45 -17.15 9.33
CA ILE A 104 10.27 -17.49 10.51
C ILE A 104 9.81 -18.85 11.02
N GLY A 105 10.77 -19.76 11.22
CA GLY A 105 10.49 -21.14 11.66
C GLY A 105 10.46 -22.16 10.53
N GLU A 106 10.67 -21.74 9.27
CA GLU A 106 10.80 -22.62 8.11
C GLU A 106 12.01 -22.23 7.26
N ASP A 107 12.66 -23.24 6.65
CA ASP A 107 13.81 -23.05 5.78
C ASP A 107 13.37 -22.76 4.33
N ASN A 108 14.19 -22.00 3.59
CA ASN A 108 14.03 -21.68 2.17
C ASN A 108 12.68 -21.01 1.79
N THR A 109 12.11 -20.21 2.67
CA THR A 109 10.82 -19.52 2.48
C THR A 109 10.94 -18.08 2.07
N GLY A 110 12.10 -17.66 1.54
CA GLY A 110 12.29 -16.29 1.03
C GLY A 110 11.29 -15.95 -0.05
N PHE A 111 10.61 -14.81 0.08
CA PHE A 111 9.69 -14.27 -0.91
C PHE A 111 9.82 -12.76 -1.02
N GLY A 112 9.34 -12.21 -2.13
CA GLY A 112 9.31 -10.76 -2.24
C GLY A 112 8.93 -10.28 -3.63
N ILE A 113 9.07 -8.97 -3.81
CA ILE A 113 8.85 -8.28 -5.08
C ILE A 113 9.78 -7.08 -5.19
N LEU A 114 10.41 -6.94 -6.37
CA LEU A 114 11.08 -5.71 -6.79
C LEU A 114 10.14 -4.97 -7.73
N TYR A 115 9.94 -3.67 -7.55
CA TYR A 115 8.98 -2.92 -8.34
C TYR A 115 9.46 -1.53 -8.73
N GLY A 116 8.94 -1.05 -9.88
CA GLY A 116 8.99 0.33 -10.33
C GLY A 116 7.58 0.88 -10.51
N ILE A 117 7.37 2.15 -10.21
CA ILE A 117 6.07 2.81 -10.23
C ILE A 117 6.15 4.21 -10.84
N SER A 118 5.09 4.57 -11.56
CA SER A 118 4.87 5.88 -12.16
C SER A 118 3.50 6.39 -11.71
N THR A 119 3.47 7.52 -11.01
CA THR A 119 2.23 8.09 -10.48
C THR A 119 1.95 9.45 -11.10
N PHE A 120 0.79 9.59 -11.70
CA PHE A 120 0.30 10.79 -12.37
C PHE A 120 -0.82 11.44 -11.55
N GLY A 121 -0.69 12.73 -11.26
CA GLY A 121 -1.64 13.51 -10.47
C GLY A 121 -1.14 13.90 -9.09
N SER A 122 -2.02 14.46 -8.27
CA SER A 122 -1.71 14.94 -6.91
C SER A 122 -1.91 13.84 -5.85
N LYS A 123 -1.54 14.13 -4.59
CA LYS A 123 -1.81 13.23 -3.46
C LYS A 123 -3.30 12.91 -3.26
N ASP A 124 -4.19 13.82 -3.67
CA ASP A 124 -5.63 13.67 -3.51
C ASP A 124 -6.35 13.08 -4.74
N LYS A 125 -5.69 13.13 -5.91
CA LYS A 125 -6.22 12.57 -7.16
C LYS A 125 -5.08 12.11 -8.03
N ASN A 126 -4.92 10.79 -8.16
CA ASN A 126 -3.83 10.21 -8.94
C ASN A 126 -4.18 8.85 -9.55
N LEU A 127 -3.41 8.50 -10.56
CA LEU A 127 -3.35 7.21 -11.21
C LEU A 127 -1.91 6.70 -11.13
N ASN A 128 -1.73 5.43 -10.83
CA ASN A 128 -0.44 4.76 -10.75
C ASN A 128 -0.37 3.61 -11.74
N ILE A 129 0.78 3.47 -12.37
CA ILE A 129 1.14 2.30 -13.16
C ILE A 129 2.43 1.73 -12.55
N GLY A 130 2.39 0.48 -12.15
CA GLY A 130 3.52 -0.24 -11.55
C GLY A 130 3.86 -1.52 -12.31
N LEU A 131 5.13 -1.85 -12.31
CA LEU A 131 5.65 -3.14 -12.76
C LEU A 131 6.44 -3.75 -11.60
N GLY A 132 6.20 -5.04 -11.32
CA GLY A 132 6.90 -5.74 -10.25
C GLY A 132 7.29 -7.16 -10.64
N TRP A 133 8.50 -7.57 -10.28
CA TRP A 133 8.96 -8.95 -10.42
C TRP A 133 8.97 -9.61 -9.05
N GLY A 134 8.08 -10.59 -8.87
CA GLY A 134 8.02 -11.42 -7.67
C GLY A 134 9.13 -12.48 -7.66
N PHE A 135 9.52 -12.91 -6.47
CA PHE A 135 10.35 -14.10 -6.27
C PHE A 135 9.86 -14.88 -5.06
N ALA A 136 10.04 -16.18 -5.11
CA ALA A 136 9.74 -17.09 -4.00
C ALA A 136 10.66 -18.31 -4.06
N GLY A 137 11.15 -18.79 -2.90
CA GLY A 137 12.03 -19.96 -2.82
C GLY A 137 13.34 -19.85 -3.64
N GLY A 138 13.82 -18.62 -3.87
CA GLY A 138 15.03 -18.36 -4.68
C GLY A 138 14.79 -18.25 -6.18
N GLU A 139 13.56 -18.45 -6.66
CA GLU A 139 13.20 -18.33 -8.08
C GLU A 139 12.50 -17.00 -8.36
N MET A 140 12.90 -16.32 -9.45
CA MET A 140 12.28 -15.08 -9.92
C MET A 140 11.14 -15.42 -10.89
N ALA A 141 10.01 -14.71 -10.75
CA ALA A 141 8.90 -14.81 -11.70
C ALA A 141 9.36 -14.47 -13.13
N ARG A 142 8.94 -15.25 -14.12
CA ARG A 142 9.28 -15.01 -15.53
C ARG A 142 8.63 -13.74 -16.07
N ASN A 143 7.39 -13.50 -15.70
CA ASN A 143 6.61 -12.35 -16.14
C ASN A 143 6.46 -11.33 -15.00
N PRO A 144 6.49 -10.03 -15.29
CA PRO A 144 6.18 -9.02 -14.31
C PRO A 144 4.69 -9.01 -13.98
N THR A 145 4.36 -8.66 -12.76
CA THR A 145 3.02 -8.24 -12.36
C THR A 145 2.84 -6.78 -12.76
N VAL A 146 1.76 -6.47 -13.46
CA VAL A 146 1.35 -5.09 -13.75
C VAL A 146 0.36 -4.65 -12.67
N ASN A 147 0.57 -3.46 -12.10
CA ASN A 147 -0.36 -2.82 -11.19
C ASN A 147 -0.90 -1.53 -11.82
N ILE A 148 -2.22 -1.38 -11.84
CA ILE A 148 -2.89 -0.13 -12.23
C ILE A 148 -3.84 0.25 -11.11
N SER A 149 -3.53 1.36 -10.42
CA SER A 149 -4.26 1.78 -9.23
C SER A 149 -4.59 3.27 -9.30
N GLY A 150 -5.67 3.67 -8.66
CA GLY A 150 -6.09 5.05 -8.63
C GLY A 150 -6.75 5.44 -7.32
N MET A 151 -6.65 6.70 -7.01
CA MET A 151 -7.30 7.29 -5.85
C MET A 151 -7.85 8.66 -6.22
N ILE A 152 -9.06 8.95 -5.76
CA ILE A 152 -9.67 10.27 -5.89
C ILE A 152 -10.35 10.67 -4.58
N ARG A 153 -10.07 11.87 -4.12
CA ARG A 153 -10.73 12.46 -2.96
C ARG A 153 -12.18 12.78 -3.31
N THR A 154 -13.12 12.25 -2.53
CA THR A 154 -14.57 12.41 -2.74
C THR A 154 -15.19 13.43 -1.80
N GLY A 155 -14.44 13.90 -0.79
CA GLY A 155 -14.92 14.88 0.17
C GLY A 155 -13.88 15.23 1.24
N ALA A 156 -14.30 15.95 2.27
CA ALA A 156 -13.41 16.42 3.33
C ALA A 156 -12.70 15.26 4.08
N LYS A 157 -13.32 14.09 4.14
CA LYS A 157 -12.86 12.93 4.93
C LYS A 157 -12.87 11.63 4.15
N GLY A 158 -13.10 11.65 2.83
CA GLY A 158 -13.30 10.44 2.05
C GLY A 158 -12.49 10.37 0.78
N TYR A 159 -12.14 9.15 0.40
CA TYR A 159 -11.50 8.81 -0.86
C TYR A 159 -12.19 7.59 -1.47
N PHE A 160 -12.29 7.58 -2.79
CA PHE A 160 -12.51 6.37 -3.58
C PHE A 160 -11.16 5.85 -4.03
N ILE A 161 -10.97 4.52 -3.97
CA ILE A 161 -9.72 3.85 -4.29
C ILE A 161 -10.02 2.63 -5.15
N THR A 162 -9.25 2.45 -6.22
CA THR A 162 -9.17 1.22 -6.98
C THR A 162 -7.73 0.74 -7.07
N GLU A 163 -7.52 -0.57 -6.99
CA GLU A 163 -6.20 -1.19 -7.05
C GLU A 163 -6.32 -2.49 -7.81
N ASN A 164 -5.61 -2.60 -8.95
CA ASN A 164 -5.75 -3.73 -9.84
C ASN A 164 -4.39 -4.33 -10.14
N TYR A 165 -4.30 -5.67 -10.07
CA TYR A 165 -3.13 -6.45 -10.39
C TYR A 165 -3.42 -7.39 -11.54
N PHE A 166 -2.51 -7.42 -12.50
CA PHE A 166 -2.51 -8.29 -13.66
C PHE A 166 -1.29 -9.20 -13.57
N ILE A 167 -1.51 -10.47 -13.30
CA ILE A 167 -0.47 -11.46 -13.00
C ILE A 167 -0.56 -12.55 -14.06
N GLY A 168 0.45 -12.63 -14.92
CA GLY A 168 0.55 -13.66 -15.94
C GLY A 168 1.63 -14.69 -15.57
N THR A 169 1.28 -15.97 -15.61
CA THR A 169 2.25 -17.08 -15.63
C THR A 169 2.26 -17.70 -17.03
N SER A 170 3.03 -18.80 -17.23
CA SER A 170 2.99 -19.52 -18.51
C SER A 170 1.61 -20.08 -18.85
N ASP A 171 0.83 -20.44 -17.84
CA ASP A 171 -0.37 -21.23 -17.99
C ASP A 171 -1.65 -20.52 -17.51
N ILE A 172 -1.51 -19.55 -16.62
CA ILE A 172 -2.65 -18.91 -15.95
C ILE A 172 -2.50 -17.39 -16.00
N PHE A 173 -3.61 -16.71 -16.28
CA PHE A 173 -3.72 -15.26 -16.14
C PHE A 173 -4.71 -14.92 -15.02
N VAL A 174 -4.23 -14.19 -14.00
CA VAL A 174 -5.03 -13.76 -12.84
C VAL A 174 -5.14 -12.24 -12.84
N VAL A 175 -6.36 -11.74 -12.66
CA VAL A 175 -6.63 -10.34 -12.37
C VAL A 175 -7.19 -10.24 -10.97
N ILE A 176 -6.58 -9.40 -10.12
CA ILE A 176 -7.13 -9.09 -8.80
C ILE A 176 -7.56 -7.63 -8.84
N THR A 177 -8.86 -7.38 -8.74
CA THR A 177 -9.44 -6.04 -8.67
C THR A 177 -9.88 -5.74 -7.25
N MET A 178 -9.47 -4.60 -6.72
CA MET A 178 -9.90 -4.10 -5.43
C MET A 178 -10.60 -2.75 -5.63
N LEU A 179 -11.80 -2.64 -5.07
CA LEU A 179 -12.64 -1.44 -5.15
C LEU A 179 -13.14 -1.07 -3.77
N GLY A 180 -13.09 0.21 -3.43
CA GLY A 180 -13.61 0.67 -2.15
C GLY A 180 -13.23 2.11 -1.84
N GLY A 181 -13.03 2.41 -0.56
CA GLY A 181 -12.73 3.75 -0.11
C GLY A 181 -11.88 3.80 1.14
N ARG A 182 -11.48 5.02 1.46
CA ARG A 182 -10.83 5.40 2.71
C ARG A 182 -11.63 6.48 3.38
N SER A 183 -12.00 6.28 4.63
CA SER A 183 -12.58 7.32 5.49
C SER A 183 -11.55 7.79 6.50
N ILE A 184 -11.43 9.12 6.65
CA ILE A 184 -10.52 9.71 7.63
C ILE A 184 -11.31 10.10 8.87
N ILE A 185 -10.99 9.44 9.99
CA ILE A 185 -11.61 9.69 11.29
C ILE A 185 -10.54 10.32 12.19
N ARG A 186 -10.63 11.63 12.40
CA ARG A 186 -9.58 12.43 13.07
C ARG A 186 -8.25 12.35 12.29
N ARG A 187 -7.34 11.47 12.68
CA ARG A 187 -6.04 11.24 12.01
C ARG A 187 -5.89 9.82 11.49
N VAL A 188 -6.87 8.96 11.77
CA VAL A 188 -6.84 7.55 11.42
C VAL A 188 -7.52 7.33 10.08
N GLY A 189 -6.90 6.57 9.19
CA GLY A 189 -7.49 6.09 7.94
C GLY A 189 -8.16 4.74 8.15
N LEU A 190 -9.43 4.64 7.79
CA LEU A 190 -10.16 3.38 7.71
C LEU A 190 -10.40 3.05 6.25
N ASP A 191 -9.76 2.00 5.77
CA ASP A 191 -9.92 1.46 4.42
C ASP A 191 -10.95 0.35 4.43
N TYR A 192 -11.86 0.38 3.47
CA TYR A 192 -12.90 -0.64 3.29
C TYR A 192 -13.19 -0.85 1.81
N GLY A 193 -13.57 -2.06 1.47
CA GLY A 193 -13.84 -2.39 0.07
C GLY A 193 -14.05 -3.89 -0.15
N VAL A 194 -13.85 -4.28 -1.39
CA VAL A 194 -13.98 -5.67 -1.84
C VAL A 194 -12.79 -6.04 -2.71
N VAL A 195 -12.30 -7.25 -2.55
CA VAL A 195 -11.28 -7.89 -3.38
C VAL A 195 -11.97 -8.91 -4.27
N LEU A 196 -11.77 -8.77 -5.55
CA LEU A 196 -12.38 -9.58 -6.62
C LEU A 196 -11.27 -10.24 -7.43
N PRO A 197 -10.90 -11.50 -7.14
CA PRO A 197 -10.02 -12.26 -7.99
C PRO A 197 -10.78 -12.81 -9.21
N PHE A 198 -10.14 -12.78 -10.36
CA PHE A 198 -10.59 -13.39 -11.61
C PHE A 198 -9.46 -14.21 -12.21
N SER A 199 -9.74 -15.43 -12.63
CA SER A 199 -8.80 -16.31 -13.33
C SER A 199 -9.52 -17.08 -14.41
N SER A 200 -8.81 -17.47 -15.47
CA SER A 200 -9.35 -18.37 -16.52
C SER A 200 -9.85 -19.71 -15.98
N ASP A 201 -9.27 -20.15 -14.87
CA ASP A 201 -9.51 -21.47 -14.28
C ASP A 201 -10.45 -21.42 -13.07
N MET A 202 -11.07 -20.26 -12.82
CA MET A 202 -11.95 -20.06 -11.68
C MET A 202 -13.40 -20.33 -12.07
N ASP A 203 -13.99 -21.38 -11.51
CA ASP A 203 -15.43 -21.63 -11.58
C ASP A 203 -16.16 -20.86 -10.48
N GLY A 204 -16.94 -19.84 -10.88
CA GLY A 204 -17.78 -19.06 -9.99
C GLY A 204 -17.19 -17.70 -9.57
N PHE A 205 -18.01 -16.95 -8.85
CA PHE A 205 -17.69 -15.61 -8.35
C PHE A 205 -17.18 -15.68 -6.92
N VAL A 206 -16.01 -15.09 -6.69
CA VAL A 206 -15.42 -14.96 -5.36
C VAL A 206 -15.24 -13.49 -5.02
N ALA A 207 -15.65 -13.09 -3.83
CA ALA A 207 -15.43 -11.76 -3.30
C ALA A 207 -15.01 -11.84 -1.84
N ALA A 208 -13.95 -11.14 -1.47
CA ALA A 208 -13.51 -11.03 -0.08
C ALA A 208 -13.60 -9.56 0.38
N PRO A 209 -14.09 -9.29 1.61
CA PRO A 209 -14.11 -7.95 2.12
C PRO A 209 -12.68 -7.45 2.39
N TRP A 210 -12.39 -6.18 2.07
CA TRP A 210 -11.18 -5.51 2.50
C TRP A 210 -11.48 -4.65 3.72
N LEU A 211 -10.65 -4.76 4.74
CA LEU A 211 -10.68 -3.90 5.92
C LEU A 211 -9.26 -3.59 6.35
N GLY A 212 -8.94 -2.30 6.41
CA GLY A 212 -7.62 -1.80 6.82
C GLY A 212 -7.73 -0.60 7.74
N LEU A 213 -6.82 -0.52 8.70
CA LEU A 213 -6.67 0.60 9.63
C LEU A 213 -5.28 1.19 9.49
N THR A 214 -5.17 2.51 9.34
CA THR A 214 -3.88 3.21 9.29
C THR A 214 -3.81 4.30 10.35
N ILE A 215 -2.80 4.21 11.20
CA ILE A 215 -2.54 5.17 12.28
C ILE A 215 -1.22 5.88 11.96
N PRO A 216 -1.24 7.18 11.62
CA PRO A 216 -0.03 7.94 11.39
C PRO A 216 0.68 8.24 12.72
N PHE A 217 2.01 8.28 12.67
CA PHE A 217 2.87 8.68 13.76
C PHE A 217 4.04 9.53 13.28
N GLY A 218 4.85 10.04 14.20
CA GLY A 218 6.00 10.89 13.90
C GLY A 218 5.64 12.36 13.74
N GLU A 219 6.64 13.18 13.46
CA GLU A 219 6.50 14.62 13.33
C GLU A 219 6.21 14.96 11.85
N LYS A 220 5.15 15.75 11.62
CA LYS A 220 5.02 16.51 10.37
C LYS A 220 5.94 17.72 10.47
N ILE A 221 7.06 17.68 9.78
CA ILE A 221 7.90 18.88 9.58
C ILE A 221 7.12 19.78 8.62
N ASN A 222 6.69 20.95 9.12
CA ASN A 222 6.01 22.01 8.35
C ASN A 222 6.99 22.70 7.40
#